data_59b2ecfe0c3f0c02a84a58b01db8d44d
#
_entry.id   59b2ecfe0c3f0c02a84a58b01db8d44d
#
_cell.length_a   1.000
_cell.length_b   1.000
_cell.length_c   1.000
_cell.angle_alpha   90.00
_cell.angle_beta   90.00
_cell.angle_gamma   90.00
#
_symmetry.space_group_name_H-M   'P 1'
#
loop_
_entity.id
_entity.type
_entity.pdbx_description
1 polymer ?
#
loop_
_entity_poly.entity_id
_entity_poly.type
_entity_poly.pdbx_seq_one_letter_code
_entity_poly.pdbx_strand_id
1 'polypeptide(L)'
;MNINIGCGFHVGESWLNYDVTPTARLQKIPLFGKYITTGNDTFPQNVIFGDIRKGLLSKPELAENIYCSHTLEHMCLEEMRISLNNIYKMLKKGGSFRLIVPSLESRINHYNANKDANDFIKNISMGQEKSNKGLIDKLREIFGSSRHLWMYDDKNMYNELQKLSFSKIRKCQFGDSGINVYSEVEDKNRFIHEEGHIEVAYHCIK
;
A
#
# COMPACT_ATOMS: atom_id res chain seq x y z
N MET A 1 -0.55 8.88 -17.68
CA MET A 1 -0.13 9.34 -16.34
C MET A 1 0.16 8.16 -15.45
N ASN A 2 1.07 8.33 -14.49
CA ASN A 2 1.42 7.28 -13.53
C ASN A 2 0.89 7.66 -12.15
N ILE A 3 0.37 6.70 -11.38
CA ILE A 3 -0.25 6.92 -10.07
C ILE A 3 0.38 5.99 -9.04
N ASN A 4 0.93 6.57 -7.98
CA ASN A 4 1.46 5.86 -6.82
C ASN A 4 0.48 6.02 -5.65
N ILE A 5 -0.07 4.91 -5.15
CA ILE A 5 -1.14 4.87 -4.14
C ILE A 5 -0.56 4.40 -2.81
N GLY A 6 -0.83 5.17 -1.74
CA GLY A 6 -0.25 4.91 -0.43
C GLY A 6 1.26 5.09 -0.46
N CYS A 7 1.72 6.18 -1.10
CA CYS A 7 3.13 6.39 -1.38
C CYS A 7 4.00 6.54 -0.11
N GLY A 8 3.41 6.97 1.01
CA GLY A 8 4.19 7.30 2.20
C GLY A 8 5.29 8.31 1.85
N PHE A 9 6.54 7.93 2.13
CA PHE A 9 7.74 8.72 1.81
C PHE A 9 8.40 8.31 0.48
N HIS A 10 7.94 7.23 -0.16
CA HIS A 10 8.48 6.72 -1.43
C HIS A 10 7.75 7.34 -2.62
N VAL A 11 8.28 8.41 -3.16
CA VAL A 11 7.66 9.19 -4.23
C VAL A 11 8.48 9.11 -5.51
N GLY A 12 7.80 8.97 -6.66
CA GLY A 12 8.40 9.11 -7.99
C GLY A 12 8.17 10.53 -8.52
N GLU A 13 9.14 11.08 -9.25
CA GLU A 13 9.04 12.42 -9.83
C GLU A 13 8.03 12.47 -10.97
N SER A 14 7.95 11.40 -11.77
CA SER A 14 7.00 11.28 -12.89
C SER A 14 5.65 10.67 -12.47
N TRP A 15 5.38 10.58 -11.14
CA TRP A 15 4.19 9.98 -10.56
C TRP A 15 3.30 11.00 -9.85
N LEU A 16 2.00 10.82 -9.93
CA LEU A 16 1.05 11.41 -9.00
C LEU A 16 1.04 10.57 -7.72
N ASN A 17 1.67 11.08 -6.67
CA ASN A 17 1.89 10.38 -5.43
C ASN A 17 0.75 10.67 -4.45
N TYR A 18 -0.13 9.71 -4.23
CA TYR A 18 -1.28 9.86 -3.34
C TYR A 18 -1.07 9.14 -2.01
N ASP A 19 -1.44 9.83 -0.94
CA ASP A 19 -1.50 9.24 0.40
C ASP A 19 -2.74 9.73 1.16
N VAL A 20 -3.32 8.86 1.99
CA VAL A 20 -4.52 9.15 2.78
C VAL A 20 -4.19 9.60 4.20
N THR A 21 -2.92 9.53 4.60
CA THR A 21 -2.47 9.85 5.96
C THR A 21 -2.81 11.30 6.32
N PRO A 22 -3.55 11.54 7.40
CA PRO A 22 -3.94 12.91 7.80
C PRO A 22 -2.74 13.83 8.02
N THR A 23 -1.62 13.32 8.51
CA THR A 23 -0.38 14.08 8.70
C THR A 23 0.12 14.68 7.38
N ALA A 24 0.07 13.94 6.26
CA ALA A 24 0.43 14.46 4.95
C ALA A 24 -0.43 15.66 4.54
N ARG A 25 -1.71 15.66 4.94
CA ARG A 25 -2.62 16.79 4.71
C ARG A 25 -2.32 17.97 5.64
N LEU A 26 -2.09 17.68 6.93
CA LEU A 26 -1.86 18.71 7.94
C LEU A 26 -0.54 19.46 7.73
N GLN A 27 0.50 18.78 7.24
CA GLN A 27 1.79 19.38 6.91
C GLN A 27 1.70 20.44 5.80
N LYS A 28 0.64 20.43 4.99
CA LYS A 28 0.40 21.43 3.93
C LYS A 28 -0.29 22.70 4.43
N ILE A 29 -0.65 22.78 5.71
CA ILE A 29 -1.25 24.01 6.28
C ILE A 29 -0.16 25.09 6.38
N PRO A 30 -0.34 26.27 5.75
CA PRO A 30 0.61 27.37 5.84
C PRO A 30 0.90 27.73 7.30
N LEU A 31 2.14 28.10 7.59
CA LEU A 31 2.68 28.50 8.90
C LEU A 31 2.78 27.40 9.96
N PHE A 32 1.84 26.48 10.06
CA PHE A 32 1.79 25.44 11.10
C PHE A 32 2.27 24.07 10.61
N GLY A 33 2.12 23.76 9.35
CA GLY A 33 2.43 22.43 8.78
C GLY A 33 3.86 21.96 9.02
N LYS A 34 4.83 22.88 9.01
CA LYS A 34 6.26 22.57 9.25
C LYS A 34 6.57 22.01 10.64
N TYR A 35 5.68 22.20 11.61
CA TYR A 35 5.84 21.66 12.97
C TYR A 35 5.16 20.31 13.17
N ILE A 36 4.44 19.83 12.17
CA ILE A 36 3.74 18.55 12.20
C ILE A 36 4.63 17.51 11.54
N THR A 37 5.08 16.51 12.27
CA THR A 37 5.95 15.45 11.78
C THR A 37 5.31 14.08 11.98
N THR A 38 5.74 13.09 11.20
CA THR A 38 5.47 11.67 11.43
C THR A 38 6.77 11.05 11.92
N GLY A 39 6.87 10.82 13.24
CA GLY A 39 8.18 10.55 13.83
C GLY A 39 9.07 11.80 13.69
N ASN A 40 10.23 11.64 13.04
CA ASN A 40 11.17 12.73 12.74
C ASN A 40 11.06 13.24 11.29
N ASP A 41 10.16 12.66 10.48
CA ASP A 41 10.11 12.90 9.05
C ASP A 41 8.92 13.77 8.63
N THR A 42 9.08 14.46 7.51
CA THR A 42 8.02 15.20 6.83
C THR A 42 7.75 14.56 5.48
N PHE A 43 6.48 14.51 5.08
CA PHE A 43 6.11 14.01 3.75
C PHE A 43 6.73 14.88 2.65
N PRO A 44 7.20 14.29 1.55
CA PRO A 44 7.63 15.03 0.37
C PRO A 44 6.54 15.97 -0.14
N GLN A 45 6.94 17.12 -0.69
CA GLN A 45 5.99 18.15 -1.09
C GLN A 45 5.07 17.73 -2.25
N ASN A 46 5.50 16.80 -3.08
CA ASN A 46 4.75 16.26 -4.21
C ASN A 46 3.75 15.15 -3.81
N VAL A 47 3.57 14.86 -2.51
CA VAL A 47 2.50 13.97 -2.03
C VAL A 47 1.17 14.69 -2.09
N ILE A 48 0.17 14.06 -2.69
CA ILE A 48 -1.20 14.57 -2.84
C ILE A 48 -2.09 13.81 -1.85
N PHE A 49 -2.90 14.52 -1.06
CA PHE A 49 -3.90 13.85 -0.22
C PHE A 49 -5.00 13.23 -1.10
N GLY A 50 -5.20 11.90 -0.97
CA GLY A 50 -6.22 11.19 -1.72
C GLY A 50 -6.53 9.82 -1.12
N ASP A 51 -7.81 9.44 -1.16
CA ASP A 51 -8.34 8.18 -0.65
C ASP A 51 -8.81 7.32 -1.82
N ILE A 52 -8.11 6.24 -2.10
CA ILE A 52 -8.43 5.32 -3.21
C ILE A 52 -9.82 4.69 -3.07
N ARG A 53 -10.33 4.54 -1.86
CA ARG A 53 -11.70 4.03 -1.61
C ARG A 53 -12.77 4.94 -2.22
N LYS A 54 -12.47 6.23 -2.35
CA LYS A 54 -13.36 7.25 -2.96
C LYS A 54 -13.08 7.49 -4.43
N GLY A 55 -12.00 6.90 -4.96
CA GLY A 55 -11.46 7.21 -6.27
C GLY A 55 -10.56 8.46 -6.25
N LEU A 56 -9.50 8.45 -7.06
CA LEU A 56 -8.50 9.53 -7.10
C LEU A 56 -8.67 10.44 -8.31
N LEU A 57 -9.30 9.96 -9.36
CA LEU A 57 -9.49 10.70 -10.61
C LEU A 57 -10.97 10.99 -10.87
N SER A 58 -11.23 12.18 -11.38
CA SER A 58 -12.58 12.61 -11.76
C SER A 58 -13.11 11.90 -13.01
N LYS A 59 -12.22 11.31 -13.82
CA LYS A 59 -12.55 10.56 -15.04
C LYS A 59 -11.86 9.20 -15.02
N PRO A 60 -12.51 8.14 -15.56
CA PRO A 60 -11.89 6.83 -15.72
C PRO A 60 -10.84 6.83 -16.84
N GLU A 61 -10.06 5.73 -16.92
CA GLU A 61 -9.18 5.41 -18.04
C GLU A 61 -8.11 6.46 -18.37
N LEU A 62 -7.53 7.11 -17.36
CA LEU A 62 -6.45 8.07 -17.52
C LEU A 62 -5.08 7.55 -17.12
N ALA A 63 -5.01 6.51 -16.27
CA ALA A 63 -3.76 5.99 -15.77
C ALA A 63 -3.13 4.97 -16.73
N GLU A 64 -1.85 5.15 -17.04
CA GLU A 64 -1.03 4.19 -17.79
C GLU A 64 -0.45 3.15 -16.85
N ASN A 65 0.06 3.62 -15.71
CA ASN A 65 0.66 2.76 -14.71
C ASN A 65 0.14 3.14 -13.33
N ILE A 66 -0.19 2.12 -12.52
CA ILE A 66 -0.56 2.29 -11.11
C ILE A 66 0.33 1.40 -10.26
N TYR A 67 0.89 1.97 -9.20
CA TYR A 67 1.66 1.28 -8.18
C TYR A 67 0.95 1.39 -6.83
N CYS A 68 0.83 0.28 -6.11
CA CYS A 68 0.25 0.22 -4.77
C CYS A 68 1.00 -0.82 -3.96
N SER A 69 1.73 -0.37 -2.96
CA SER A 69 2.59 -1.22 -2.14
C SER A 69 2.34 -0.98 -0.66
N HIS A 70 2.09 -2.05 0.08
CA HIS A 70 1.84 -2.01 1.52
C HIS A 70 0.77 -0.97 1.92
N THR A 71 -0.38 -1.09 1.29
CA THR A 71 -1.51 -0.16 1.48
C THR A 71 -2.83 -0.89 1.70
N LEU A 72 -3.09 -1.94 0.92
CA LEU A 72 -4.40 -2.61 0.94
C LEU A 72 -4.62 -3.45 2.20
N GLU A 73 -3.57 -3.87 2.88
CA GLU A 73 -3.63 -4.59 4.16
C GLU A 73 -4.17 -3.73 5.31
N HIS A 74 -4.10 -2.40 5.17
CA HIS A 74 -4.66 -1.45 6.15
C HIS A 74 -6.15 -1.19 5.97
N MET A 75 -6.79 -1.89 5.04
CA MET A 75 -8.22 -1.80 4.73
C MET A 75 -8.93 -3.08 5.16
N CYS A 76 -10.21 -2.97 5.54
CA CYS A 76 -11.04 -4.16 5.63
C CYS A 76 -11.27 -4.75 4.22
N LEU A 77 -11.70 -6.01 4.17
CA LEU A 77 -11.85 -6.73 2.89
C LEU A 77 -12.79 -6.02 1.89
N GLU A 78 -13.86 -5.39 2.38
CA GLU A 78 -14.80 -4.63 1.55
C GLU A 78 -14.13 -3.38 0.95
N GLU A 79 -13.43 -2.60 1.78
CA GLU A 79 -12.72 -1.39 1.33
C GLU A 79 -11.62 -1.72 0.31
N MET A 80 -10.91 -2.83 0.51
CA MET A 80 -9.91 -3.32 -0.44
C MET A 80 -10.55 -3.63 -1.80
N ARG A 81 -11.69 -4.31 -1.82
CA ARG A 81 -12.42 -4.61 -3.07
C ARG A 81 -12.90 -3.36 -3.78
N ILE A 82 -13.40 -2.37 -3.04
CA ILE A 82 -13.75 -1.05 -3.59
C ILE A 82 -12.51 -0.39 -4.20
N SER A 83 -11.37 -0.43 -3.50
CA SER A 83 -10.11 0.15 -3.95
C SER A 83 -9.59 -0.52 -5.22
N LEU A 84 -9.59 -1.85 -5.29
CA LEU A 84 -9.21 -2.60 -6.50
C LEU A 84 -10.11 -2.25 -7.70
N ASN A 85 -11.42 -2.13 -7.48
CA ASN A 85 -12.34 -1.72 -8.54
C ASN A 85 -12.08 -0.28 -9.03
N ASN A 86 -11.78 0.64 -8.13
CA ASN A 86 -11.39 2.01 -8.47
C ASN A 86 -10.07 2.03 -9.24
N ILE A 87 -9.06 1.27 -8.82
CA ILE A 87 -7.79 1.09 -9.54
C ILE A 87 -8.05 0.60 -10.97
N TYR A 88 -8.85 -0.47 -11.11
CA TYR A 88 -9.19 -1.01 -12.43
C TYR A 88 -9.88 0.03 -13.32
N LYS A 89 -10.84 0.80 -12.79
CA LYS A 89 -11.54 1.87 -13.53
C LYS A 89 -10.60 3.00 -13.97
N MET A 90 -9.61 3.36 -13.16
CA MET A 90 -8.67 4.43 -13.48
C MET A 90 -7.68 4.05 -14.59
N LEU A 91 -7.36 2.75 -14.74
CA LEU A 91 -6.44 2.27 -15.77
C LEU A 91 -7.01 2.44 -17.16
N LYS A 92 -6.19 2.89 -18.10
CA LYS A 92 -6.44 2.79 -19.54
C LYS A 92 -6.45 1.33 -19.99
N LYS A 93 -7.07 1.04 -21.12
CA LYS A 93 -6.88 -0.24 -21.81
C LYS A 93 -5.39 -0.44 -22.13
N GLY A 94 -4.83 -1.59 -21.77
CA GLY A 94 -3.40 -1.89 -21.86
C GLY A 94 -2.55 -1.25 -20.75
N GLY A 95 -3.15 -0.50 -19.83
CA GLY A 95 -2.46 0.06 -18.67
C GLY A 95 -2.07 -1.02 -17.66
N SER A 96 -1.03 -0.76 -16.87
CA SER A 96 -0.46 -1.73 -15.92
C SER A 96 -0.72 -1.36 -14.46
N PHE A 97 -0.91 -2.36 -13.63
CA PHE A 97 -1.05 -2.25 -12.19
C PHE A 97 -0.06 -3.18 -11.49
N ARG A 98 0.76 -2.62 -10.59
CA ARG A 98 1.65 -3.40 -9.72
C ARG A 98 1.21 -3.25 -8.27
N LEU A 99 0.99 -4.40 -7.65
CA LEU A 99 0.51 -4.55 -6.28
C LEU A 99 1.51 -5.34 -5.47
N ILE A 100 1.82 -4.86 -4.26
CA ILE A 100 2.58 -5.61 -3.26
C ILE A 100 1.83 -5.52 -1.93
N VAL A 101 1.66 -6.66 -1.26
CA VAL A 101 1.07 -6.75 0.08
C VAL A 101 1.82 -7.78 0.92
N PRO A 102 1.80 -7.67 2.26
CA PRO A 102 2.43 -8.64 3.14
C PRO A 102 1.88 -10.05 2.95
N SER A 103 2.77 -11.04 2.85
CA SER A 103 2.42 -12.45 2.69
C SER A 103 2.11 -13.10 4.04
N LEU A 104 0.90 -13.57 4.23
CA LEU A 104 0.53 -14.39 5.40
C LEU A 104 1.30 -15.71 5.41
N GLU A 105 1.46 -16.35 4.26
CA GLU A 105 2.16 -17.64 4.15
C GLU A 105 3.63 -17.52 4.59
N SER A 106 4.32 -16.46 4.19
CA SER A 106 5.70 -16.22 4.59
C SER A 106 5.83 -16.05 6.10
N ARG A 107 4.91 -15.32 6.75
CA ARG A 107 4.88 -15.13 8.21
C ARG A 107 4.56 -16.43 8.95
N ILE A 108 3.64 -17.25 8.42
CA ILE A 108 3.34 -18.59 8.97
C ILE A 108 4.57 -19.49 8.90
N ASN A 109 5.29 -19.49 7.78
CA ASN A 109 6.51 -20.29 7.62
C ASN A 109 7.59 -19.85 8.62
N HIS A 110 7.77 -18.56 8.84
CA HIS A 110 8.67 -18.01 9.85
C HIS A 110 8.24 -18.46 11.27
N TYR A 111 6.96 -18.32 11.63
CA TYR A 111 6.44 -18.83 12.90
C TYR A 111 6.67 -20.33 13.06
N ASN A 112 6.47 -21.12 12.01
CA ASN A 112 6.69 -22.57 12.07
C ASN A 112 8.14 -22.93 12.33
N ALA A 113 9.09 -22.10 11.92
CA ALA A 113 10.52 -22.29 12.15
C ALA A 113 10.92 -21.92 13.58
N ASN A 114 10.43 -20.81 14.14
CA ASN A 114 10.87 -20.28 15.43
C ASN A 114 9.89 -20.54 16.60
N LYS A 115 8.60 -20.79 16.31
CA LYS A 115 7.53 -21.04 17.31
C LYS A 115 7.35 -19.91 18.33
N ASP A 116 7.71 -18.67 17.99
CA ASP A 116 7.48 -17.50 18.84
C ASP A 116 6.20 -16.77 18.45
N ALA A 117 5.19 -16.85 19.33
CA ALA A 117 3.89 -16.22 19.07
C ALA A 117 3.96 -14.67 19.15
N ASN A 118 4.82 -14.12 20.01
CA ASN A 118 4.97 -12.66 20.10
C ASN A 118 5.60 -12.10 18.83
N ASP A 119 6.64 -12.75 18.35
CA ASP A 119 7.26 -12.42 17.08
C ASP A 119 6.27 -12.53 15.91
N PHE A 120 5.51 -13.62 15.84
CA PHE A 120 4.46 -13.77 14.81
C PHE A 120 3.44 -12.64 14.81
N ILE A 121 2.90 -12.27 15.99
CA ILE A 121 1.89 -11.21 16.13
C ILE A 121 2.46 -9.85 15.72
N LYS A 122 3.73 -9.57 16.02
CA LYS A 122 4.44 -8.37 15.55
C LYS A 122 4.59 -8.36 14.03
N ASN A 123 5.05 -9.47 13.48
CA ASN A 123 5.32 -9.61 12.05
C ASN A 123 4.06 -9.51 11.16
N ILE A 124 2.91 -9.92 11.66
CA ILE A 124 1.63 -9.69 10.97
C ILE A 124 1.04 -8.29 11.22
N SER A 125 1.66 -7.48 12.08
CA SER A 125 1.23 -6.11 12.42
C SER A 125 -0.23 -6.00 12.91
N MET A 126 -0.76 -7.05 13.54
CA MET A 126 -2.14 -7.10 14.08
C MET A 126 -2.19 -6.94 15.60
N GLY A 127 -1.06 -7.10 16.28
CA GLY A 127 -0.98 -7.00 17.73
C GLY A 127 -0.99 -5.56 18.25
N GLN A 128 -1.28 -5.41 19.55
CA GLN A 128 -1.15 -4.17 20.28
C GLN A 128 -0.38 -4.40 21.57
N GLU A 129 0.84 -3.89 21.65
CA GLU A 129 1.72 -4.09 22.81
C GLU A 129 1.33 -3.24 24.01
N LYS A 130 0.77 -2.06 23.78
CA LYS A 130 0.42 -1.10 24.84
C LYS A 130 -1.05 -0.68 24.73
N SER A 131 -1.73 -0.59 25.87
CA SER A 131 -3.09 -0.03 25.90
C SER A 131 -3.04 1.48 25.64
N ASN A 132 -3.87 1.98 24.75
CA ASN A 132 -4.04 3.42 24.53
C ASN A 132 -4.78 4.03 25.74
N LYS A 133 -4.07 4.86 26.52
CA LYS A 133 -4.59 5.42 27.78
C LYS A 133 -5.21 6.82 27.63
N GLY A 134 -5.07 7.48 26.48
CA GLY A 134 -5.52 8.86 26.28
C GLY A 134 -6.38 9.08 25.04
N LEU A 135 -7.08 10.21 25.02
CA LEU A 135 -7.89 10.64 23.87
C LEU A 135 -7.01 10.86 22.62
N ILE A 136 -5.80 11.39 22.83
CA ILE A 136 -4.81 11.63 21.77
C ILE A 136 -4.33 10.30 21.15
N ASP A 137 -4.12 9.27 21.98
CA ASP A 137 -3.70 7.96 21.49
C ASP A 137 -4.82 7.29 20.68
N LYS A 138 -6.08 7.44 21.13
CA LYS A 138 -7.24 6.98 20.36
C LYS A 138 -7.38 7.71 19.02
N LEU A 139 -7.13 9.02 19.00
CA LEU A 139 -7.12 9.78 17.76
C LEU A 139 -5.97 9.34 16.82
N ARG A 140 -4.77 9.10 17.36
CA ARG A 140 -3.66 8.53 16.57
C ARG A 140 -3.98 7.16 16.00
N GLU A 141 -4.70 6.32 16.75
CA GLU A 141 -5.15 5.01 16.28
C GLU A 141 -6.16 5.14 15.12
N ILE A 142 -7.09 6.08 15.21
CA ILE A 142 -8.09 6.35 14.18
C ILE A 142 -7.44 6.95 12.91
N PHE A 143 -6.44 7.82 13.08
CA PHE A 143 -5.85 8.59 11.98
C PHE A 143 -4.51 8.09 11.49
N GLY A 144 -3.90 7.12 12.15
CA GLY A 144 -2.54 6.68 11.84
C GLY A 144 -2.27 5.22 12.22
N SER A 145 -3.30 4.37 12.26
CA SER A 145 -3.10 2.96 12.56
C SER A 145 -2.27 2.31 11.45
N SER A 146 -1.03 1.95 11.77
CA SER A 146 -0.19 1.10 10.93
C SER A 146 -0.59 -0.38 11.00
N ARG A 147 -1.72 -0.68 11.66
CA ARG A 147 -2.19 -2.06 11.82
C ARG A 147 -2.70 -2.61 10.51
N HIS A 148 -2.38 -3.87 10.27
CA HIS A 148 -3.02 -4.63 9.22
C HIS A 148 -4.43 -5.04 9.67
N LEU A 149 -5.42 -4.73 8.85
CA LEU A 149 -6.80 -5.16 9.06
C LEU A 149 -7.09 -6.46 8.34
N TRP A 150 -6.30 -6.77 7.30
CA TRP A 150 -6.42 -8.00 6.54
C TRP A 150 -5.06 -8.47 6.04
N MET A 151 -4.83 -9.78 6.08
CA MET A 151 -3.63 -10.40 5.54
C MET A 151 -3.96 -11.24 4.32
N TYR A 152 -3.01 -11.31 3.39
CA TYR A 152 -3.19 -11.97 2.10
C TYR A 152 -2.17 -13.09 1.92
N ASP A 153 -2.60 -14.14 1.22
CA ASP A 153 -1.73 -15.11 0.56
C ASP A 153 -1.87 -14.97 -0.97
N ASP A 154 -1.03 -15.69 -1.70
CA ASP A 154 -1.05 -15.69 -3.16
C ASP A 154 -2.41 -16.08 -3.73
N LYS A 155 -3.00 -17.16 -3.21
CA LYS A 155 -4.27 -17.70 -3.71
C LYS A 155 -5.41 -16.70 -3.50
N ASN A 156 -5.49 -16.10 -2.32
CA ASN A 156 -6.55 -15.14 -2.01
C ASN A 156 -6.42 -13.89 -2.87
N MET A 157 -5.23 -13.29 -2.94
CA MET A 157 -5.01 -12.10 -3.75
C MET A 157 -5.24 -12.35 -5.24
N TYR A 158 -4.78 -13.48 -5.77
CA TYR A 158 -5.04 -13.85 -7.16
C TYR A 158 -6.54 -13.96 -7.44
N ASN A 159 -7.31 -14.58 -6.55
CA ASN A 159 -8.76 -14.71 -6.69
C ASN A 159 -9.47 -13.34 -6.65
N GLU A 160 -9.01 -12.39 -5.82
CA GLU A 160 -9.57 -11.04 -5.80
C GLU A 160 -9.26 -10.28 -7.11
N LEU A 161 -8.05 -10.43 -7.65
CA LEU A 161 -7.68 -9.84 -8.94
C LEU A 161 -8.45 -10.46 -10.12
N GLN A 162 -8.73 -11.77 -10.08
CA GLN A 162 -9.52 -12.45 -11.12
C GLN A 162 -10.99 -11.97 -11.20
N LYS A 163 -11.54 -11.40 -10.14
CA LYS A 163 -12.90 -10.81 -10.17
C LYS A 163 -12.97 -9.55 -11.05
N LEU A 164 -11.81 -8.99 -11.38
CA LEU A 164 -11.66 -7.86 -12.30
C LEU A 164 -11.27 -8.37 -13.67
N SER A 165 -11.63 -7.65 -14.71
CA SER A 165 -11.38 -8.09 -16.10
C SER A 165 -9.98 -7.73 -16.59
N PHE A 166 -8.94 -7.96 -15.79
CA PHE A 166 -7.55 -7.84 -16.24
C PHE A 166 -7.26 -8.88 -17.34
N SER A 167 -6.63 -8.43 -18.43
CA SER A 167 -6.27 -9.30 -19.55
C SER A 167 -5.08 -10.20 -19.21
N LYS A 168 -4.24 -9.78 -18.25
CA LYS A 168 -3.10 -10.55 -17.74
C LYS A 168 -2.92 -10.30 -16.26
N ILE A 169 -2.72 -11.37 -15.50
CA ILE A 169 -2.36 -11.35 -14.07
C ILE A 169 -1.16 -12.27 -13.91
N ARG A 170 -0.02 -11.75 -13.44
CA ARG A 170 1.17 -12.56 -13.15
C ARG A 170 1.79 -12.18 -11.83
N LYS A 171 2.39 -13.16 -11.15
CA LYS A 171 3.32 -12.86 -10.06
C LYS A 171 4.46 -12.01 -10.57
N CYS A 172 4.97 -11.14 -9.73
CA CYS A 172 6.09 -10.29 -10.09
C CYS A 172 7.14 -10.21 -8.98
N GLN A 173 8.32 -9.75 -9.36
CA GLN A 173 9.46 -9.52 -8.48
C GLN A 173 9.98 -8.10 -8.67
N PHE A 174 10.80 -7.62 -7.73
CA PHE A 174 11.46 -6.34 -7.87
C PHE A 174 12.17 -6.21 -9.23
N GLY A 175 11.93 -5.11 -9.91
CA GLY A 175 12.59 -4.75 -11.17
C GLY A 175 12.16 -5.53 -12.42
N ASP A 176 11.15 -6.43 -12.32
CA ASP A 176 10.73 -7.28 -13.45
C ASP A 176 9.55 -6.73 -14.28
N SER A 177 9.21 -5.45 -14.09
CA SER A 177 8.05 -4.84 -14.77
C SER A 177 8.21 -4.77 -16.30
N GLY A 178 9.43 -4.62 -16.78
CA GLY A 178 9.72 -4.27 -18.17
C GLY A 178 9.31 -2.83 -18.55
N ILE A 179 8.88 -2.03 -17.57
CA ILE A 179 8.42 -0.64 -17.74
C ILE A 179 9.28 0.25 -16.85
N ASN A 180 10.15 1.05 -17.45
CA ASN A 180 11.21 1.80 -16.75
C ASN A 180 10.68 2.71 -15.64
N VAL A 181 9.50 3.30 -15.79
CA VAL A 181 8.97 4.26 -14.82
C VAL A 181 8.75 3.65 -13.43
N TYR A 182 8.54 2.34 -13.32
CA TYR A 182 8.39 1.69 -12.02
C TYR A 182 9.66 1.76 -11.16
N SER A 183 10.85 1.91 -11.74
CA SER A 183 12.11 2.07 -11.00
C SER A 183 12.14 3.30 -10.10
N GLU A 184 11.28 4.29 -10.32
CA GLU A 184 11.18 5.48 -9.48
C GLU A 184 10.44 5.22 -8.15
N VAL A 185 9.58 4.20 -8.10
CA VAL A 185 8.70 3.94 -6.94
C VAL A 185 8.90 2.56 -6.32
N GLU A 186 9.55 1.63 -7.03
CA GLU A 186 9.85 0.31 -6.49
C GLU A 186 11.05 0.35 -5.54
N ASP A 187 10.87 -0.29 -4.39
CA ASP A 187 11.93 -0.56 -3.41
C ASP A 187 12.01 -2.07 -3.18
N LYS A 188 13.23 -2.62 -3.25
CA LYS A 188 13.48 -4.05 -3.05
C LYS A 188 12.95 -4.55 -1.71
N ASN A 189 13.08 -3.74 -0.65
CA ASN A 189 12.63 -4.09 0.69
C ASN A 189 11.09 -4.21 0.80
N ARG A 190 10.36 -3.70 -0.19
CA ARG A 190 8.90 -3.88 -0.29
C ARG A 190 8.52 -5.23 -0.91
N PHE A 191 9.43 -5.90 -1.60
CA PHE A 191 9.22 -7.23 -2.18
C PHE A 191 9.80 -8.34 -1.31
N ILE A 192 10.91 -8.04 -0.62
CA ILE A 192 11.59 -8.96 0.29
C ILE A 192 11.91 -8.17 1.55
N HIS A 193 11.17 -8.45 2.62
CA HIS A 193 11.39 -7.82 3.92
C HIS A 193 12.78 -8.14 4.49
N GLU A 194 13.34 -7.27 5.35
CA GLU A 194 14.65 -7.46 5.98
C GLU A 194 14.80 -8.80 6.70
N GLU A 195 13.69 -9.34 7.25
CA GLU A 195 13.62 -10.66 7.88
C GLU A 195 13.51 -11.82 6.87
N GLY A 196 13.63 -11.55 5.56
CA GLY A 196 13.57 -12.56 4.50
C GLY A 196 12.16 -12.97 4.08
N HIS A 197 11.11 -12.29 4.54
CA HIS A 197 9.75 -12.54 4.08
C HIS A 197 9.58 -12.11 2.63
N ILE A 198 9.21 -13.07 1.77
CA ILE A 198 8.85 -12.81 0.38
C ILE A 198 7.38 -12.39 0.36
N GLU A 199 7.10 -11.22 -0.17
CA GLU A 199 5.77 -10.64 -0.19
C GLU A 199 4.92 -11.13 -1.36
N VAL A 200 3.60 -11.02 -1.22
CA VAL A 200 2.66 -11.27 -2.32
C VAL A 200 2.72 -10.10 -3.28
N ALA A 201 3.17 -10.35 -4.51
CA ALA A 201 3.32 -9.32 -5.51
C ALA A 201 2.77 -9.73 -6.88
N TYR A 202 1.97 -8.85 -7.49
CA TYR A 202 1.33 -9.07 -8.78
C TYR A 202 1.53 -7.91 -9.73
N HIS A 203 1.67 -8.25 -11.02
CA HIS A 203 1.63 -7.32 -12.14
C HIS A 203 0.45 -7.68 -13.05
N CYS A 204 -0.46 -6.73 -13.22
CA CYS A 204 -1.70 -6.89 -13.96
C CYS A 204 -1.75 -5.94 -15.16
N ILE A 205 -2.39 -6.35 -16.25
CA ILE A 205 -2.64 -5.52 -17.46
C ILE A 205 -4.16 -5.47 -17.67
N LYS A 206 -4.71 -4.27 -17.88
CA LYS A 206 -6.12 -4.07 -18.21
C LYS A 206 -6.44 -4.36 -19.67
#